data_6a8b44ce797de625e5113fc9f9714938
#
_entry.id   6a8b44ce797de625e5113fc9f9714938
#
_cell.length_a   1.000
_cell.length_b   1.000
_cell.length_c   1.000
_cell.angle_alpha   90.00
_cell.angle_beta   90.00
_cell.angle_gamma   90.00
#
_symmetry.space_group_name_H-M   'P 1'
#
loop_
_entity.id
_entity.type
_entity.pdbx_description
1 polymer ?
#
loop_
_entity_poly.entity_id
_entity_poly.type
_entity_poly.pdbx_seq_one_letter_code
_entity_poly.pdbx_strand_id
1 'polypeptide(L)'
;MALILNEEQQSLKDIAKEFLQKNAPVTHFREIRDTENELGYDEKLWKDMVDLGWSGILVPEEYGGFDFGMVGMGSIFEEMGKMLTPSPLFATGVLGASLITLGGSNSQKQNYLPQIVDGSIT
;
A
#
# COMPACT_ATOMS: atom_id res chain seq x y z
N MET A 1 18.74 -19.04 2.12
CA MET A 1 17.94 -17.98 2.78
C MET A 1 16.48 -18.37 2.69
N ALA A 2 15.82 -18.62 3.81
CA ALA A 2 14.39 -18.93 3.81
C ALA A 2 13.60 -17.63 3.91
N LEU A 3 12.60 -17.45 3.04
CA LEU A 3 11.63 -16.38 3.14
C LEU A 3 10.58 -16.72 4.20
N ILE A 4 11.04 -16.79 5.44
CA ILE A 4 10.16 -17.03 6.59
C ILE A 4 9.76 -15.68 7.15
N LEU A 5 8.46 -15.43 7.20
CA LEU A 5 7.91 -14.23 7.82
C LEU A 5 8.10 -14.32 9.34
N ASN A 6 8.46 -13.21 9.96
CA ASN A 6 8.39 -13.09 11.41
C ASN A 6 6.90 -12.91 11.85
N GLU A 7 6.65 -12.89 13.15
CA GLU A 7 5.29 -12.81 13.69
C GLU A 7 4.55 -11.55 13.25
N GLU A 8 5.23 -10.40 13.20
CA GLU A 8 4.65 -9.12 12.78
C GLU A 8 4.31 -9.13 11.29
N GLN A 9 5.21 -9.65 10.45
CA GLN A 9 4.99 -9.79 9.01
C GLN A 9 3.86 -10.77 8.71
N GLN A 10 3.78 -11.87 9.45
CA GLN A 10 2.69 -12.83 9.31
C GLN A 10 1.35 -12.20 9.73
N SER A 11 1.32 -11.47 10.83
CA SER A 11 0.14 -10.74 11.29
C SER A 11 -0.34 -9.73 10.23
N LEU A 12 0.59 -8.97 9.64
CA LEU A 12 0.28 -8.03 8.56
C LEU A 12 -0.33 -8.75 7.35
N LYS A 13 0.23 -9.90 6.97
CA LYS A 13 -0.28 -10.72 5.87
C LYS A 13 -1.70 -11.23 6.15
N ASP A 14 -1.96 -11.70 7.36
CA ASP A 14 -3.26 -12.24 7.76
C ASP A 14 -4.32 -11.13 7.76
N ILE A 15 -3.99 -9.94 8.26
CA ILE A 15 -4.85 -8.75 8.20
C ILE A 15 -5.14 -8.37 6.74
N ALA A 16 -4.12 -8.35 5.89
CA ALA A 16 -4.29 -8.03 4.47
C ALA A 16 -5.20 -9.04 3.77
N LYS A 17 -5.01 -10.33 4.04
CA LYS A 17 -5.86 -11.40 3.51
C LYS A 17 -7.33 -11.21 3.89
N GLU A 18 -7.60 -11.03 5.18
CA GLU A 18 -8.96 -10.87 5.69
C GLU A 18 -9.63 -9.62 5.11
N PHE A 19 -8.91 -8.49 5.13
CA PHE A 19 -9.41 -7.21 4.59
C PHE A 19 -9.76 -7.31 3.11
N LEU A 20 -8.86 -7.87 2.29
CA LEU A 20 -9.04 -7.95 0.84
C LEU A 20 -10.14 -8.95 0.46
N GLN A 21 -10.22 -10.09 1.13
CA GLN A 21 -11.30 -11.06 0.90
C GLN A 21 -12.68 -10.45 1.18
N LYS A 22 -12.78 -9.61 2.19
CA LYS A 22 -14.03 -8.97 2.58
C LYS A 22 -14.39 -7.76 1.71
N ASN A 23 -13.42 -6.89 1.42
CA ASN A 23 -13.68 -5.57 0.83
C ASN A 23 -13.31 -5.47 -0.66
N ALA A 24 -12.46 -6.36 -1.17
CA ALA A 24 -11.99 -6.34 -2.55
C ALA A 24 -11.88 -7.77 -3.15
N PRO A 25 -12.95 -8.58 -3.11
CA PRO A 25 -12.94 -9.87 -3.80
C PRO A 25 -12.76 -9.67 -5.30
N VAL A 26 -12.44 -10.72 -6.05
CA VAL A 26 -12.20 -10.66 -7.52
C VAL A 26 -13.38 -10.01 -8.27
N THR A 27 -14.61 -10.14 -7.76
CA THR A 27 -15.79 -9.45 -8.31
C THR A 27 -15.65 -7.93 -8.31
N HIS A 28 -14.99 -7.36 -7.30
CA HIS A 28 -14.70 -5.93 -7.22
C HIS A 28 -13.79 -5.46 -8.37
N PHE A 29 -12.74 -6.22 -8.69
CA PHE A 29 -11.91 -5.95 -9.87
C PHE A 29 -12.72 -5.95 -11.17
N ARG A 30 -13.62 -6.94 -11.32
CA ARG A 30 -14.49 -7.03 -12.50
C ARG A 30 -15.43 -5.84 -12.61
N GLU A 31 -15.99 -5.36 -11.51
CA GLU A 31 -16.84 -4.16 -11.49
C GLU A 31 -16.07 -2.93 -11.96
N ILE A 32 -14.85 -2.69 -11.44
CA ILE A 32 -14.01 -1.56 -11.85
C ILE A 32 -13.71 -1.62 -13.35
N ARG A 33 -13.37 -2.81 -13.87
CA ARG A 33 -13.09 -3.01 -15.29
C ARG A 33 -14.35 -2.78 -16.15
N ASP A 34 -15.47 -3.40 -15.77
CA ASP A 34 -16.68 -3.45 -16.59
C ASP A 34 -17.45 -2.12 -16.58
N THR A 35 -17.26 -1.31 -15.54
CA THR A 35 -17.83 0.06 -15.47
C THR A 35 -16.92 1.12 -16.10
N GLU A 36 -15.78 0.72 -16.66
CA GLU A 36 -14.79 1.64 -17.26
C GLU A 36 -14.44 2.81 -16.32
N ASN A 37 -14.19 2.48 -15.04
CA ASN A 37 -13.84 3.45 -14.01
C ASN A 37 -12.65 4.31 -14.45
N GLU A 38 -12.83 5.64 -14.50
CA GLU A 38 -11.83 6.58 -15.01
C GLU A 38 -10.51 6.54 -14.23
N LEU A 39 -10.56 6.29 -12.92
CA LEU A 39 -9.37 6.20 -12.07
C LEU A 39 -8.71 4.82 -12.16
N GLY A 40 -9.45 3.78 -12.57
CA GLY A 40 -8.96 2.41 -12.57
C GLY A 40 -8.86 1.77 -11.19
N TYR A 41 -9.33 2.43 -10.14
CA TYR A 41 -9.39 1.91 -8.77
C TYR A 41 -10.54 2.55 -7.99
N ASP A 42 -10.88 1.96 -6.83
CA ASP A 42 -11.91 2.46 -5.91
C ASP A 42 -11.27 3.39 -4.86
N GLU A 43 -11.67 4.66 -4.86
CA GLU A 43 -11.16 5.67 -3.92
C GLU A 43 -11.47 5.32 -2.46
N LYS A 44 -12.64 4.72 -2.19
CA LYS A 44 -13.00 4.30 -0.84
C LYS A 44 -12.08 3.17 -0.36
N LEU A 45 -11.87 2.16 -1.21
CA LEU A 45 -10.95 1.07 -0.90
C LEU A 45 -9.52 1.58 -0.68
N TRP A 46 -9.07 2.53 -1.52
CA TRP A 46 -7.77 3.17 -1.33
C TRP A 46 -7.67 3.88 0.01
N LYS A 47 -8.69 4.64 0.38
CA LYS A 47 -8.73 5.30 1.69
C LYS A 47 -8.67 4.28 2.84
N ASP A 48 -9.42 3.21 2.75
CA ASP A 48 -9.40 2.14 3.75
C ASP A 48 -8.00 1.50 3.88
N MET A 49 -7.26 1.33 2.76
CA MET A 49 -5.86 0.88 2.76
C MET A 49 -4.92 1.89 3.42
N VAL A 50 -5.11 3.18 3.17
CA VAL A 50 -4.35 4.26 3.83
C VAL A 50 -4.61 4.25 5.34
N ASP A 51 -5.86 4.10 5.75
CA ASP A 51 -6.26 4.05 7.17
C ASP A 51 -5.66 2.82 7.88
N LEU A 52 -5.40 1.73 7.15
CA LEU A 52 -4.63 0.57 7.63
C LEU A 52 -3.11 0.81 7.66
N GLY A 53 -2.64 1.97 7.19
CA GLY A 53 -1.24 2.34 7.18
C GLY A 53 -0.42 1.79 6.01
N TRP A 54 -1.05 1.19 5.01
CA TRP A 54 -0.31 0.52 3.93
C TRP A 54 0.51 1.47 3.06
N SER A 55 0.03 2.69 2.83
CA SER A 55 0.77 3.71 2.09
C SER A 55 2.07 4.15 2.79
N GLY A 56 2.14 4.03 4.11
CA GLY A 56 3.27 4.44 4.93
C GLY A 56 4.24 3.32 5.33
N ILE A 57 4.04 2.07 4.87
CA ILE A 57 4.85 0.91 5.31
C ILE A 57 6.33 1.10 5.04
N LEU A 58 6.71 1.66 3.88
CA LEU A 58 8.10 1.89 3.48
C LEU A 58 8.61 3.28 3.84
N VAL A 59 7.75 4.17 4.32
CA VAL A 59 8.15 5.53 4.70
C VAL A 59 8.84 5.50 6.06
N PRO A 60 9.99 6.20 6.22
CA PRO A 60 10.67 6.28 7.51
C PRO A 60 9.80 6.89 8.62
N GLU A 61 10.01 6.45 9.86
CA GLU A 61 9.24 6.91 11.03
C GLU A 61 9.31 8.41 11.24
N GLU A 62 10.45 9.05 10.94
CA GLU A 62 10.63 10.51 11.06
C GLU A 62 9.67 11.32 10.16
N TYR A 63 9.10 10.70 9.13
CA TYR A 63 8.09 11.30 8.25
C TYR A 63 6.67 10.74 8.47
N GLY A 64 6.46 10.06 9.59
CA GLY A 64 5.17 9.50 9.98
C GLY A 64 4.86 8.10 9.45
N GLY A 65 5.82 7.46 8.78
CA GLY A 65 5.69 6.08 8.30
C GLY A 65 6.03 5.03 9.35
N PHE A 66 6.12 3.79 8.90
CA PHE A 66 6.34 2.63 9.78
C PHE A 66 7.71 1.98 9.61
N ASP A 67 8.44 2.30 8.55
CA ASP A 67 9.73 1.69 8.20
C ASP A 67 9.75 0.15 8.34
N PHE A 68 8.65 -0.46 7.95
CA PHE A 68 8.40 -1.90 8.17
C PHE A 68 9.17 -2.81 7.20
N GLY A 69 9.61 -2.24 6.08
CA GLY A 69 10.45 -2.91 5.10
C GLY A 69 9.70 -3.64 3.98
N MET A 70 10.48 -4.00 2.95
CA MET A 70 9.96 -4.58 1.71
C MET A 70 9.33 -5.95 1.87
N VAL A 71 9.75 -6.75 2.84
CA VAL A 71 9.16 -8.08 3.10
C VAL A 71 7.72 -7.94 3.59
N GLY A 72 7.47 -6.99 4.49
CA GLY A 72 6.11 -6.67 4.95
C GLY A 72 5.23 -6.16 3.80
N MET A 73 5.73 -5.23 3.01
CA MET A 73 5.02 -4.75 1.82
C MET A 73 4.75 -5.87 0.82
N GLY A 74 5.71 -6.75 0.58
CA GLY A 74 5.56 -7.92 -0.30
C GLY A 74 4.46 -8.88 0.16
N SER A 75 4.27 -9.02 1.47
CA SER A 75 3.20 -9.84 2.04
C SER A 75 1.81 -9.29 1.69
N ILE A 76 1.65 -7.97 1.69
CA ILE A 76 0.39 -7.33 1.25
C ILE A 76 0.17 -7.55 -0.25
N PHE A 77 1.20 -7.33 -1.07
CA PHE A 77 1.09 -7.52 -2.54
C PHE A 77 0.79 -8.96 -2.93
N GLU A 78 1.29 -9.93 -2.18
CA GLU A 78 0.93 -11.34 -2.39
C GLU A 78 -0.57 -11.56 -2.24
N GLU A 79 -1.19 -10.99 -1.20
CA GLU A 79 -2.63 -11.09 -0.99
C GLU A 79 -3.43 -10.24 -2.00
N MET A 80 -2.94 -9.05 -2.34
CA MET A 80 -3.55 -8.23 -3.39
C MET A 80 -3.55 -8.94 -4.76
N GLY A 81 -2.46 -9.63 -5.09
CA GLY A 81 -2.36 -10.40 -6.32
C GLY A 81 -3.38 -11.52 -6.42
N LYS A 82 -3.69 -12.19 -5.32
CA LYS A 82 -4.74 -13.24 -5.26
C LYS A 82 -6.13 -12.70 -5.57
N MET A 83 -6.40 -11.44 -5.20
CA MET A 83 -7.69 -10.76 -5.40
C MET A 83 -7.71 -9.89 -6.66
N LEU A 84 -6.59 -9.73 -7.37
CA LEU A 84 -6.46 -8.83 -8.52
C LEU A 84 -6.82 -7.38 -8.15
N THR A 85 -6.42 -6.93 -6.97
CA THR A 85 -6.85 -5.65 -6.39
C THR A 85 -6.18 -4.46 -7.09
N PRO A 86 -6.91 -3.60 -7.82
CA PRO A 86 -6.33 -2.39 -8.39
C PRO A 86 -6.25 -1.30 -7.31
N SER A 87 -5.08 -0.69 -7.18
CA SER A 87 -4.88 0.44 -6.27
C SER A 87 -3.61 1.22 -6.63
N PRO A 88 -3.45 2.47 -6.18
CA PRO A 88 -2.22 3.22 -6.35
C PRO A 88 -1.10 2.80 -5.40
N LEU A 89 -1.27 1.75 -4.58
CA LEU A 89 -0.30 1.36 -3.55
C LEU A 89 1.11 1.11 -4.10
N PHE A 90 1.24 0.45 -5.26
CA PHE A 90 2.55 0.20 -5.84
C PHE A 90 3.21 1.50 -6.34
N ALA A 91 2.47 2.32 -7.09
CA ALA A 91 3.01 3.56 -7.64
C ALA A 91 3.36 4.56 -6.53
N THR A 92 2.51 4.72 -5.55
CA THR A 92 2.65 5.71 -4.47
C THR A 92 3.44 5.17 -3.29
N GLY A 93 3.00 4.06 -2.70
CA GLY A 93 3.57 3.51 -1.47
C GLY A 93 4.92 2.79 -1.68
N VAL A 94 5.20 2.28 -2.87
CA VAL A 94 6.48 1.63 -3.19
C VAL A 94 7.37 2.55 -4.03
N LEU A 95 6.98 2.85 -5.26
CA LEU A 95 7.86 3.60 -6.17
C LEU A 95 8.05 5.05 -5.71
N GLY A 96 6.98 5.80 -5.48
CA GLY A 96 7.03 7.19 -5.06
C GLY A 96 7.73 7.36 -3.72
N ALA A 97 7.31 6.61 -2.71
CA ALA A 97 7.90 6.66 -1.38
C ALA A 97 9.38 6.30 -1.39
N SER A 98 9.77 5.23 -2.08
CA SER A 98 11.18 4.81 -2.17
C SER A 98 12.04 5.81 -2.92
N LEU A 99 11.54 6.35 -4.05
CA LEU A 99 12.27 7.34 -4.83
C LEU A 99 12.57 8.61 -4.03
N ILE A 100 11.56 9.12 -3.32
CA ILE A 100 11.71 10.33 -2.50
C ILE A 100 12.61 10.04 -1.29
N THR A 101 12.44 8.90 -0.64
CA THR A 101 13.26 8.52 0.52
C THR A 101 14.75 8.38 0.15
N LEU A 102 15.06 7.77 -0.99
CA LEU A 102 16.44 7.49 -1.40
C LEU A 102 17.10 8.66 -2.14
N GLY A 103 16.36 9.39 -2.96
CA GLY A 103 16.90 10.40 -3.86
C GLY A 103 16.39 11.83 -3.65
N GLY A 104 15.38 12.04 -2.83
CA GLY A 104 14.80 13.36 -2.58
C GLY A 104 15.69 14.24 -1.70
N SER A 105 15.56 15.57 -1.87
CA SER A 105 16.13 16.53 -0.92
C SER A 105 15.40 16.48 0.42
N ASN A 106 16.00 17.03 1.48
CA ASN A 106 15.33 17.11 2.78
C ASN A 106 13.98 17.84 2.70
N SER A 107 13.91 18.91 1.93
CA SER A 107 12.66 19.64 1.70
C SER A 107 11.60 18.78 1.02
N GLN A 108 11.98 18.02 -0.01
CA GLN A 108 11.07 17.10 -0.70
C GLN A 108 10.58 15.98 0.21
N LYS A 109 11.46 15.38 1.00
CA LYS A 109 11.10 14.35 1.98
C LYS A 109 10.10 14.87 3.00
N GLN A 110 10.38 16.03 3.60
CA GLN A 110 9.50 16.66 4.59
C GLN A 110 8.14 17.07 4.02
N ASN A 111 8.09 17.43 2.73
CA ASN A 111 6.85 17.84 2.09
C ASN A 111 6.01 16.66 1.60
N TYR A 112 6.61 15.69 0.91
CA TYR A 112 5.84 14.65 0.21
C TYR A 112 5.60 13.37 1.01
N LEU A 113 6.58 12.92 1.81
CA LEU A 113 6.43 11.65 2.52
C LEU A 113 5.26 11.64 3.51
N PRO A 114 5.02 12.68 4.33
CA PRO A 114 3.83 12.72 5.18
C PRO A 114 2.52 12.68 4.39
N GLN A 115 2.47 13.30 3.22
CA GLN A 115 1.28 13.31 2.35
C GLN A 115 1.02 11.94 1.69
N ILE A 116 2.07 11.15 1.47
CA ILE A 116 1.92 9.75 1.04
C ILE A 116 1.33 8.92 2.18
N VAL A 117 1.82 9.12 3.40
CA VAL A 117 1.36 8.39 4.59
C VAL A 117 -0.12 8.65 4.88
N ASP A 118 -0.56 9.89 4.81
CA ASP A 118 -1.94 10.28 5.10
C ASP A 118 -2.90 10.14 3.89
N GLY A 119 -2.36 9.78 2.73
CA GLY A 119 -3.13 9.56 1.51
C GLY A 119 -3.62 10.82 0.81
N SER A 120 -3.12 12.00 1.18
CA SER A 120 -3.52 13.27 0.55
C SER A 120 -2.94 13.44 -0.86
N ILE A 121 -1.92 12.67 -1.22
CA ILE A 121 -1.39 12.54 -2.58
C ILE A 121 -1.27 11.07 -3.01
N THR A 122 -1.42 10.82 -4.29
CA THR A 122 -1.22 9.53 -4.97
C THR A 122 -0.36 9.68 -6.19
#